data_d90ea7afa074afea2fb977af009ea484
#
_entry.id   d90ea7afa074afea2fb977af009ea484
#
_cell.length_a   1.000
_cell.length_b   1.000
_cell.length_c   1.000
_cell.angle_alpha   90.00
_cell.angle_beta   90.00
_cell.angle_gamma   90.00
#
_symmetry.space_group_name_H-M   'P 1'
#
loop_
_entity.id
_entity.type
_entity.pdbx_description
1 polymer ?
#
loop_
_entity_poly.entity_id
_entity_poly.type
_entity_poly.pdbx_seq_one_letter_code
_entity_poly.pdbx_strand_id
1 'polypeptide(L)'
;VIAARGVVLGKATSTFFTDDHTDSVTTLTVNNTAGFAASGTLYAGSEIITYTGKTATTFTGATRGASSSTEAAHLNNAIISTGWTKIDEARTSANAYTFTKYNFTGTDMIAIADGQNYAASYDGTTFTLLNGSIGSGSGTAPTATESIFAFRNHMFFAKSSSEELVFSAPFAENDFTPANGAGSIRVNDKIIGLMVFRERLFIFCKDSIYVLSGNSVSDFVVEPITRGIGCLDKFSIQEIGGDLIYLAPDGLRTIAGTERIDDVELGTVSKVIQERIDEIEFDNLTSVVIREKSQYRLFYPTTSGVERNQYGILGTIKQNNEGQIGFQWADIIGIKPSSTDSEYIAQIEVVIHGAYDGFIYQQENGITFAGTNMEAIYRSADIIIGDAGIRKSMQRVITNYRSEGSVDARLLLRYDYDSSDTPQPDAYTISEGAATAIYGNRRSTYGKAVYGEGGNPLTRQSVEGSGFAVALKVNEDAGSSPFVLNGFQLEFTAGGRH
;
A
#
# COMPACT_ATOMS: atom_id res chain seq x y z
N VAL A 1 -0.48 15.22 -5.91
CA VAL A 1 -1.05 16.00 -4.78
C VAL A 1 -0.98 15.13 -3.55
N ILE A 2 -0.55 15.71 -2.45
CA ILE A 2 -0.48 15.06 -1.15
C ILE A 2 -1.22 15.95 -0.17
N ALA A 3 -1.98 15.36 0.73
CA ALA A 3 -2.68 16.10 1.76
C ALA A 3 -2.39 15.50 3.13
N ALA A 4 -2.17 16.37 4.11
CA ALA A 4 -1.91 16.01 5.48
C ALA A 4 -2.35 17.13 6.44
N ARG A 5 -3.11 16.77 7.47
CA ARG A 5 -3.46 17.62 8.61
C ARG A 5 -3.83 19.07 8.26
N GLY A 6 -4.78 19.27 7.34
CA GLY A 6 -5.29 20.58 6.99
C GLY A 6 -4.49 21.34 5.91
N VAL A 7 -3.52 20.71 5.29
CA VAL A 7 -2.71 21.29 4.21
C VAL A 7 -2.76 20.41 2.98
N VAL A 8 -2.99 20.99 1.82
CA VAL A 8 -2.85 20.32 0.52
C VAL A 8 -1.53 20.74 -0.11
N LEU A 9 -0.70 19.79 -0.45
CA LEU A 9 0.63 19.99 -1.01
C LEU A 9 0.63 19.68 -2.51
N GLY A 10 1.30 20.54 -3.27
CA GLY A 10 1.51 20.38 -4.70
C GLY A 10 2.75 19.56 -5.02
N LYS A 11 3.06 19.53 -6.30
CA LYS A 11 4.26 18.87 -6.82
C LYS A 11 5.52 19.68 -6.44
N ALA A 12 6.54 18.99 -5.93
CA ALA A 12 7.88 19.54 -5.81
C ALA A 12 8.61 19.56 -7.17
N THR A 13 9.38 20.60 -7.45
CA THR A 13 10.35 20.56 -8.54
C THR A 13 11.61 19.88 -8.04
N SER A 14 12.09 18.87 -8.75
CA SER A 14 13.27 18.08 -8.35
C SER A 14 14.25 17.88 -9.50
N THR A 15 15.50 17.68 -9.15
CA THR A 15 16.61 17.26 -10.01
C THR A 15 17.52 16.34 -9.19
N PHE A 16 18.67 15.95 -9.74
CA PHE A 16 19.66 15.15 -9.01
C PHE A 16 21.07 15.69 -9.23
N PHE A 17 21.94 15.43 -8.25
CA PHE A 17 23.34 15.79 -8.35
C PHE A 17 24.05 14.95 -9.42
N THR A 18 24.94 15.58 -10.20
CA THR A 18 25.75 14.89 -11.22
C THR A 18 27.16 14.59 -10.74
N ASP A 19 27.54 15.11 -9.58
CA ASP A 19 28.83 14.90 -8.92
C ASP A 19 28.64 14.67 -7.43
N ASP A 20 29.65 14.12 -6.76
CA ASP A 20 29.71 14.06 -5.30
C ASP A 20 29.99 15.45 -4.74
N HIS A 21 29.22 15.87 -3.77
CA HIS A 21 29.32 17.16 -3.10
C HIS A 21 29.69 16.98 -1.63
N THR A 22 30.73 17.65 -1.18
CA THR A 22 31.04 17.74 0.25
C THR A 22 30.02 18.67 0.96
N ASP A 23 30.02 18.64 2.27
CA ASP A 23 29.16 19.46 3.13
C ASP A 23 29.38 20.97 2.99
N SER A 24 30.54 21.40 2.50
CA SER A 24 30.98 22.81 2.41
C SER A 24 30.89 23.42 1.03
N VAL A 25 30.50 22.67 -0.01
CA VAL A 25 30.43 23.15 -1.38
C VAL A 25 29.30 24.18 -1.55
N THR A 26 29.61 25.32 -2.13
CA THR A 26 28.68 26.44 -2.37
C THR A 26 28.16 26.53 -3.81
N THR A 27 28.64 25.68 -4.71
CA THR A 27 28.12 25.50 -6.07
C THR A 27 27.72 24.05 -6.27
N LEU A 28 26.45 23.82 -6.47
CA LEU A 28 25.88 22.47 -6.56
C LEU A 28 25.64 22.13 -8.03
N THR A 29 26.33 21.13 -8.54
CA THR A 29 26.18 20.63 -9.93
C THR A 29 25.06 19.61 -10.01
N VAL A 30 24.11 19.85 -10.90
CA VAL A 30 22.90 19.05 -11.06
C VAL A 30 22.60 18.76 -12.52
N ASN A 31 21.77 17.79 -12.81
CA ASN A 31 21.40 17.42 -14.17
C ASN A 31 20.75 18.60 -14.94
N ASN A 32 19.81 19.29 -14.33
CA ASN A 32 19.24 20.54 -14.87
C ASN A 32 18.59 21.35 -13.76
N THR A 33 18.43 22.65 -14.00
CA THR A 33 17.73 23.57 -13.08
C THR A 33 16.42 24.10 -13.68
N ALA A 34 15.89 23.45 -14.73
CA ALA A 34 14.63 23.83 -15.33
C ALA A 34 13.48 23.71 -14.31
N GLY A 35 12.60 24.71 -14.27
CA GLY A 35 11.49 24.75 -13.32
C GLY A 35 11.84 25.28 -11.92
N PHE A 36 13.12 25.45 -11.57
CA PHE A 36 13.50 26.09 -10.32
C PHE A 36 13.51 27.63 -10.46
N ALA A 37 13.22 28.35 -9.40
CA ALA A 37 13.32 29.80 -9.34
C ALA A 37 14.79 30.26 -9.49
N ALA A 38 15.03 31.55 -9.71
CA ALA A 38 16.40 32.10 -9.83
C ALA A 38 17.17 32.02 -8.49
N SER A 39 16.48 32.05 -7.36
CA SER A 39 16.99 31.84 -6.02
C SER A 39 15.92 31.17 -5.16
N GLY A 40 16.28 30.54 -4.04
CA GLY A 40 15.30 29.89 -3.19
C GLY A 40 15.90 28.88 -2.22
N THR A 41 15.05 27.95 -1.79
CA THR A 41 15.41 26.90 -0.85
C THR A 41 15.31 25.54 -1.53
N LEU A 42 16.25 24.69 -1.24
CA LEU A 42 16.36 23.31 -1.73
C LEU A 42 16.43 22.34 -0.55
N TYR A 43 15.95 21.14 -0.77
CA TYR A 43 15.99 20.03 0.17
C TYR A 43 16.76 18.88 -0.45
N ALA A 44 17.81 18.42 0.24
CA ALA A 44 18.61 17.26 -0.15
C ALA A 44 18.70 16.31 1.06
N GLY A 45 17.91 15.24 1.05
CA GLY A 45 17.70 14.42 2.25
C GLY A 45 17.10 15.25 3.39
N SER A 46 17.77 15.26 4.54
CA SER A 46 17.39 16.07 5.69
C SER A 46 18.02 17.48 5.71
N GLU A 47 18.91 17.77 4.77
CA GLU A 47 19.56 19.08 4.69
C GLU A 47 18.70 20.10 3.95
N ILE A 48 18.64 21.32 4.48
CA ILE A 48 18.05 22.49 3.85
C ILE A 48 19.18 23.37 3.33
N ILE A 49 19.12 23.73 2.05
CA ILE A 49 20.13 24.52 1.36
C ILE A 49 19.44 25.74 0.74
N THR A 50 19.92 26.94 0.98
CA THR A 50 19.46 28.11 0.23
C THR A 50 20.46 28.45 -0.87
N TYR A 51 19.98 28.96 -2.01
CA TYR A 51 20.83 29.39 -3.12
C TYR A 51 20.41 30.77 -3.62
N THR A 52 21.35 31.52 -4.15
CA THR A 52 21.14 32.90 -4.60
C THR A 52 21.19 33.04 -6.12
N GLY A 53 21.62 32.03 -6.85
CA GLY A 53 21.68 32.04 -8.31
C GLY A 53 21.66 30.62 -8.91
N LYS A 54 21.41 30.55 -10.20
CA LYS A 54 21.50 29.30 -10.96
C LYS A 54 21.97 29.48 -12.38
N THR A 55 22.56 28.43 -12.94
CA THR A 55 22.79 28.27 -14.38
C THR A 55 21.90 27.15 -14.92
N ALA A 56 22.10 26.68 -16.14
CA ALA A 56 21.34 25.54 -16.67
C ALA A 56 21.54 24.24 -15.88
N THR A 57 22.70 24.08 -15.24
CA THR A 57 23.14 22.84 -14.57
C THR A 57 23.75 23.04 -13.19
N THR A 58 23.69 24.24 -12.63
CA THR A 58 24.24 24.52 -11.28
C THR A 58 23.34 25.42 -10.47
N PHE A 59 23.32 25.23 -9.15
CA PHE A 59 22.88 26.23 -8.17
C PHE A 59 24.13 26.87 -7.59
N THR A 60 24.14 28.20 -7.50
CA THR A 60 25.28 29.00 -7.05
C THR A 60 24.95 29.83 -5.83
N GLY A 61 25.98 30.17 -5.03
CA GLY A 61 25.80 30.87 -3.79
C GLY A 61 24.98 30.07 -2.77
N ALA A 62 25.23 28.76 -2.73
CA ALA A 62 24.54 27.87 -1.82
C ALA A 62 25.02 28.08 -0.38
N THR A 63 24.07 28.26 0.54
CA THR A 63 24.28 28.22 1.99
C THR A 63 23.80 26.87 2.48
N ARG A 64 24.74 26.09 3.02
CA ARG A 64 24.49 24.74 3.51
C ARG A 64 23.92 24.79 4.93
N GLY A 65 23.23 23.76 5.36
CA GLY A 65 22.69 23.66 6.72
C GLY A 65 21.70 24.77 7.09
N ALA A 66 20.99 25.34 6.12
CA ALA A 66 20.05 26.43 6.38
C ALA A 66 18.91 26.00 7.32
N SER A 67 18.26 26.96 7.97
CA SER A 67 17.14 26.74 8.90
C SER A 67 17.44 25.74 10.01
N SER A 68 18.68 25.73 10.52
CA SER A 68 19.15 24.82 11.58
C SER A 68 19.20 23.32 11.18
N SER A 69 19.20 23.02 9.90
CA SER A 69 19.52 21.67 9.43
C SER A 69 21.03 21.41 9.51
N THR A 70 21.42 20.14 9.50
CA THR A 70 22.85 19.76 9.52
C THR A 70 23.38 19.69 8.10
N GLU A 71 24.55 20.31 7.87
CA GLU A 71 25.30 20.17 6.62
C GLU A 71 25.69 18.71 6.39
N ALA A 72 25.50 18.20 5.17
CA ALA A 72 25.78 16.82 4.83
C ALA A 72 26.44 16.70 3.45
N ALA A 73 27.29 15.70 3.27
CA ALA A 73 27.79 15.34 1.96
C ALA A 73 26.69 14.63 1.15
N HIS A 74 26.60 14.92 -0.13
CA HIS A 74 25.64 14.31 -1.04
C HIS A 74 26.37 13.62 -2.21
N LEU A 75 25.99 12.38 -2.45
CA LEU A 75 26.57 11.59 -3.53
C LEU A 75 25.92 11.92 -4.88
N ASN A 76 26.63 11.60 -5.93
CA ASN A 76 26.10 11.61 -7.30
C ASN A 76 24.76 10.83 -7.36
N ASN A 77 23.81 11.36 -8.12
CA ASN A 77 22.43 10.87 -8.23
C ASN A 77 21.54 11.04 -6.99
N ALA A 78 22.01 11.68 -5.91
CA ALA A 78 21.11 12.06 -4.82
C ALA A 78 20.13 13.14 -5.30
N ILE A 79 18.87 13.02 -4.85
CA ILE A 79 17.81 13.95 -5.27
C ILE A 79 17.89 15.24 -4.48
N ILE A 80 17.72 16.37 -5.18
CA ILE A 80 17.55 17.70 -4.62
C ILE A 80 16.27 18.32 -5.16
N SER A 81 15.47 18.97 -4.30
CA SER A 81 14.16 19.48 -4.66
C SER A 81 13.82 20.81 -3.99
N THR A 82 12.80 21.51 -4.48
CA THR A 82 12.24 22.71 -3.84
C THR A 82 11.43 22.41 -2.58
N GLY A 83 11.23 21.13 -2.23
CA GLY A 83 10.22 20.72 -1.27
C GLY A 83 8.80 20.83 -1.85
N TRP A 84 7.80 20.56 -1.02
CA TRP A 84 6.41 20.59 -1.41
C TRP A 84 5.87 22.02 -1.36
N THR A 85 5.16 22.42 -2.43
CA THR A 85 4.43 23.69 -2.43
C THR A 85 3.08 23.50 -1.75
N LYS A 86 2.75 24.35 -0.80
CA LYS A 86 1.42 24.39 -0.20
C LYS A 86 0.43 24.99 -1.19
N ILE A 87 -0.64 24.28 -1.47
CA ILE A 87 -1.72 24.71 -2.37
C ILE A 87 -2.86 25.32 -1.55
N ASP A 88 -3.19 24.70 -0.42
CA ASP A 88 -4.24 25.15 0.49
C ASP A 88 -3.81 24.91 1.94
N GLU A 89 -3.96 25.91 2.82
CA GLU A 89 -3.64 25.87 4.24
C GLU A 89 -4.86 26.09 5.14
N ALA A 90 -6.04 26.33 4.54
CA ALA A 90 -7.24 26.75 5.26
C ALA A 90 -8.13 25.58 5.72
N ARG A 91 -7.69 24.34 5.57
CA ARG A 91 -8.50 23.18 5.93
C ARG A 91 -8.41 22.85 7.42
N THR A 92 -9.54 22.48 7.99
CA THR A 92 -9.61 21.94 9.34
C THR A 92 -8.79 20.64 9.38
N SER A 93 -7.89 20.52 10.35
CA SER A 93 -7.04 19.35 10.49
C SER A 93 -7.81 18.16 11.02
N ALA A 94 -7.37 16.97 10.70
CA ALA A 94 -7.46 15.71 11.40
C ALA A 94 -8.06 14.52 10.67
N ASN A 95 -8.71 14.65 9.51
CA ASN A 95 -9.27 13.48 8.83
C ASN A 95 -8.37 13.01 7.68
N ALA A 96 -8.53 11.75 7.33
CA ALA A 96 -7.91 11.18 6.15
C ALA A 96 -8.60 11.70 4.88
N TYR A 97 -7.81 11.91 3.84
CA TYR A 97 -8.27 12.45 2.58
C TYR A 97 -8.64 11.36 1.59
N THR A 98 -9.71 11.58 0.82
CA THR A 98 -10.05 10.80 -0.36
C THR A 98 -9.80 11.60 -1.62
N PHE A 99 -9.35 10.93 -2.66
CA PHE A 99 -9.02 11.52 -3.95
C PHE A 99 -9.72 10.76 -5.07
N THR A 100 -10.12 11.49 -6.11
CA THR A 100 -10.55 10.89 -7.37
C THR A 100 -10.02 11.69 -8.55
N LYS A 101 -9.52 10.99 -9.55
CA LYS A 101 -9.14 11.60 -10.84
C LYS A 101 -10.37 11.71 -11.72
N TYR A 102 -10.50 12.79 -12.45
CA TYR A 102 -11.59 12.98 -13.42
C TYR A 102 -11.18 13.94 -14.54
N ASN A 103 -11.93 13.87 -15.63
CA ASN A 103 -11.76 14.77 -16.78
C ASN A 103 -13.13 14.99 -17.42
N PHE A 104 -13.80 16.09 -17.06
CA PHE A 104 -15.12 16.42 -17.60
C PHE A 104 -15.05 17.31 -18.84
N THR A 105 -14.01 18.12 -18.97
CA THR A 105 -13.93 19.17 -19.99
C THR A 105 -12.63 19.12 -20.80
N GLY A 106 -11.91 18.00 -20.76
CA GLY A 106 -10.65 17.82 -21.48
C GLY A 106 -9.40 18.17 -20.66
N THR A 107 -9.57 18.63 -19.42
CA THR A 107 -8.47 18.87 -18.47
C THR A 107 -8.50 17.79 -17.38
N ASP A 108 -7.34 17.16 -17.14
CA ASP A 108 -7.21 16.21 -16.06
C ASP A 108 -7.21 16.93 -14.72
N MET A 109 -8.09 16.51 -13.85
CA MET A 109 -8.32 17.10 -12.54
C MET A 109 -8.29 16.06 -11.44
N ILE A 110 -8.00 16.50 -10.22
CA ILE A 110 -8.10 15.70 -9.01
C ILE A 110 -9.12 16.37 -8.09
N ALA A 111 -10.16 15.64 -7.71
CA ALA A 111 -11.06 16.05 -6.65
C ALA A 111 -10.59 15.49 -5.30
N ILE A 112 -10.78 16.27 -4.24
CA ILE A 112 -10.24 16.04 -2.91
C ILE A 112 -11.36 16.24 -1.88
N ALA A 113 -11.49 15.30 -0.95
CA ALA A 113 -12.42 15.40 0.16
C ALA A 113 -11.76 14.94 1.47
N ASP A 114 -12.13 15.54 2.61
CA ASP A 114 -11.50 15.33 3.92
C ASP A 114 -12.52 15.07 5.07
N GLY A 115 -13.79 14.98 4.76
CA GLY A 115 -14.85 14.71 5.75
C GLY A 115 -15.20 15.88 6.67
N GLN A 116 -14.54 17.04 6.54
CA GLN A 116 -14.75 18.22 7.39
C GLN A 116 -15.12 19.47 6.60
N ASN A 117 -14.41 19.69 5.50
CA ASN A 117 -14.55 20.90 4.69
C ASN A 117 -15.38 20.63 3.43
N TYR A 118 -15.61 21.69 2.64
CA TYR A 118 -16.03 21.50 1.25
C TYR A 118 -14.98 20.67 0.50
N ALA A 119 -15.43 19.82 -0.39
CA ALA A 119 -14.53 19.18 -1.35
C ALA A 119 -13.85 20.26 -2.20
N ALA A 120 -12.75 19.89 -2.85
CA ALA A 120 -12.03 20.79 -3.74
C ALA A 120 -11.58 20.07 -5.00
N SER A 121 -11.32 20.80 -6.06
CA SER A 121 -10.70 20.34 -7.29
C SER A 121 -9.37 21.03 -7.54
N TYR A 122 -8.46 20.33 -8.23
CA TYR A 122 -7.13 20.84 -8.57
C TYR A 122 -6.74 20.36 -9.97
N ASP A 123 -6.37 21.33 -10.83
CA ASP A 123 -5.98 21.09 -12.24
C ASP A 123 -4.47 21.02 -12.47
N GLY A 124 -3.68 21.00 -11.38
CA GLY A 124 -2.21 21.10 -11.42
C GLY A 124 -1.68 22.53 -11.24
N THR A 125 -2.56 23.53 -11.26
CA THR A 125 -2.23 24.96 -11.12
C THR A 125 -3.17 25.64 -10.16
N THR A 126 -4.48 25.49 -10.34
CA THR A 126 -5.52 26.18 -9.59
C THR A 126 -6.25 25.22 -8.64
N PHE A 127 -6.36 25.63 -7.39
CA PHE A 127 -7.13 24.95 -6.37
C PHE A 127 -8.49 25.63 -6.19
N THR A 128 -9.58 24.94 -6.43
CA THR A 128 -10.94 25.46 -6.40
C THR A 128 -11.79 24.72 -5.38
N LEU A 129 -12.45 25.46 -4.47
CA LEU A 129 -13.41 24.87 -3.55
C LEU A 129 -14.71 24.54 -4.29
N LEU A 130 -15.26 23.35 -4.06
CA LEU A 130 -16.55 22.92 -4.59
C LEU A 130 -17.64 23.30 -3.60
N ASN A 131 -17.91 24.62 -3.53
CA ASN A 131 -18.81 25.23 -2.56
C ASN A 131 -20.14 25.74 -3.18
N GLY A 132 -20.36 25.42 -4.44
CA GLY A 132 -21.56 25.86 -5.18
C GLY A 132 -21.49 27.31 -5.67
N SER A 133 -20.30 27.93 -5.73
CA SER A 133 -20.15 29.33 -6.15
C SER A 133 -20.27 29.55 -7.67
N ILE A 134 -20.38 28.50 -8.45
CA ILE A 134 -20.53 28.55 -9.92
C ILE A 134 -22.00 28.30 -10.26
N GLY A 135 -22.63 29.29 -10.84
CA GLY A 135 -24.03 29.23 -11.26
C GLY A 135 -24.95 30.13 -10.41
N SER A 136 -25.92 30.73 -11.06
CA SER A 136 -26.93 31.60 -10.42
C SER A 136 -28.08 30.82 -9.75
N GLY A 137 -27.89 29.51 -9.51
CA GLY A 137 -28.90 28.63 -8.97
C GLY A 137 -28.77 28.34 -7.48
N SER A 138 -29.84 27.90 -6.87
CA SER A 138 -30.01 27.70 -5.43
C SER A 138 -29.57 26.35 -4.89
N GLY A 139 -28.64 25.68 -5.55
CA GLY A 139 -28.10 24.40 -5.07
C GLY A 139 -27.11 24.61 -3.94
N THR A 140 -27.22 23.80 -2.89
CA THR A 140 -26.28 23.85 -1.77
C THR A 140 -25.21 22.76 -1.93
N ALA A 141 -23.97 23.17 -2.00
CA ALA A 141 -22.85 22.22 -2.00
C ALA A 141 -22.77 21.45 -0.68
N PRO A 142 -22.45 20.15 -0.69
CA PRO A 142 -22.30 19.37 0.50
C PRO A 142 -21.03 19.80 1.26
N THR A 143 -21.18 20.14 2.53
CA THR A 143 -20.07 20.28 3.48
C THR A 143 -19.72 18.93 4.09
N ALA A 144 -18.52 18.79 4.64
CA ALA A 144 -18.07 17.57 5.30
C ALA A 144 -18.16 16.34 4.40
N THR A 145 -17.74 16.49 3.14
CA THR A 145 -17.67 15.38 2.18
C THR A 145 -16.56 14.43 2.59
N GLU A 146 -16.93 13.17 2.83
CA GLU A 146 -16.01 12.12 3.29
C GLU A 146 -15.49 11.23 2.16
N SER A 147 -16.33 11.00 1.15
CA SER A 147 -15.97 10.25 -0.05
C SER A 147 -16.47 10.97 -1.30
N ILE A 148 -15.62 11.06 -2.30
CA ILE A 148 -15.90 11.74 -3.56
C ILE A 148 -15.50 10.87 -4.73
N PHE A 149 -16.38 10.79 -5.75
CA PHE A 149 -16.10 9.99 -6.94
C PHE A 149 -16.77 10.59 -8.18
N ALA A 150 -16.08 10.53 -9.32
CA ALA A 150 -16.65 10.94 -10.60
C ALA A 150 -17.33 9.75 -11.29
N PHE A 151 -18.58 9.91 -11.69
CA PHE A 151 -19.33 8.90 -12.42
C PHE A 151 -20.29 9.54 -13.44
N ARG A 152 -20.29 9.07 -14.69
CA ARG A 152 -21.17 9.55 -15.77
C ARG A 152 -21.22 11.07 -15.90
N ASN A 153 -20.05 11.71 -15.91
CA ASN A 153 -19.88 13.17 -15.98
C ASN A 153 -20.45 13.97 -14.81
N HIS A 154 -20.91 13.32 -13.76
CA HIS A 154 -21.29 13.93 -12.49
C HIS A 154 -20.21 13.66 -11.43
N MET A 155 -20.03 14.60 -10.52
CA MET A 155 -19.25 14.38 -9.31
C MET A 155 -20.22 13.99 -8.19
N PHE A 156 -19.98 12.85 -7.56
CA PHE A 156 -20.76 12.32 -6.45
C PHE A 156 -20.06 12.58 -5.13
N PHE A 157 -20.83 13.03 -4.15
CA PHE A 157 -20.36 13.44 -2.83
C PHE A 157 -21.12 12.67 -1.75
N ALA A 158 -20.42 11.83 -1.00
CA ALA A 158 -20.96 11.20 0.20
C ALA A 158 -20.53 12.03 1.42
N LYS A 159 -21.51 12.58 2.12
CA LYS A 159 -21.28 13.36 3.32
C LYS A 159 -21.01 12.43 4.51
N SER A 160 -20.11 12.84 5.40
CA SER A 160 -19.84 12.09 6.64
C SER A 160 -21.12 11.82 7.43
N SER A 161 -21.28 10.57 7.85
CA SER A 161 -22.41 10.10 8.66
C SER A 161 -23.79 10.33 8.06
N SER A 162 -23.91 10.43 6.73
CA SER A 162 -25.16 10.69 6.01
C SER A 162 -25.63 9.48 5.20
N GLU A 163 -26.94 9.39 5.00
CA GLU A 163 -27.59 8.46 4.09
C GLU A 163 -27.80 9.07 2.69
N GLU A 164 -27.37 10.31 2.51
CA GLU A 164 -27.60 11.08 1.29
C GLU A 164 -26.32 11.17 0.45
N LEU A 165 -26.47 10.78 -0.82
CA LEU A 165 -25.47 10.92 -1.87
C LEU A 165 -25.85 12.10 -2.75
N VAL A 166 -25.11 13.19 -2.68
CA VAL A 166 -25.31 14.39 -3.50
C VAL A 166 -24.48 14.27 -4.78
N PHE A 167 -25.00 14.77 -5.90
CA PHE A 167 -24.26 14.84 -7.16
C PHE A 167 -24.39 16.18 -7.84
N SER A 168 -23.32 16.59 -8.51
CA SER A 168 -23.26 17.85 -9.28
C SER A 168 -24.05 17.77 -10.58
N ALA A 169 -24.23 18.91 -11.23
CA ALA A 169 -24.66 18.94 -12.63
C ALA A 169 -23.62 18.25 -13.53
N PRO A 170 -24.03 17.69 -14.69
CA PRO A 170 -23.12 17.01 -15.60
C PRO A 170 -22.08 18.00 -16.16
N PHE A 171 -20.82 17.55 -16.25
CA PHE A 171 -19.66 18.32 -16.71
C PHE A 171 -19.33 19.57 -15.87
N ALA A 172 -19.94 19.72 -14.70
CA ALA A 172 -19.78 20.88 -13.82
C ALA A 172 -19.76 20.45 -12.35
N GLU A 173 -18.60 20.11 -11.85
CA GLU A 173 -18.38 19.57 -10.49
C GLU A 173 -18.74 20.53 -9.36
N ASN A 174 -18.83 21.84 -9.65
CA ASN A 174 -19.16 22.88 -8.67
C ASN A 174 -20.56 23.51 -8.89
N ASP A 175 -21.41 22.92 -9.76
CA ASP A 175 -22.78 23.34 -9.97
C ASP A 175 -23.75 22.35 -9.29
N PHE A 176 -24.48 22.82 -8.28
CA PHE A 176 -25.48 22.04 -7.54
C PHE A 176 -26.91 22.49 -7.82
N THR A 177 -27.15 23.15 -8.97
CA THR A 177 -28.44 23.63 -9.38
C THR A 177 -29.30 22.48 -9.93
N PRO A 178 -30.48 22.14 -9.35
CA PRO A 178 -31.32 21.06 -9.84
C PRO A 178 -31.78 21.24 -11.30
N ALA A 179 -32.03 22.47 -11.71
CA ALA A 179 -32.44 22.78 -13.11
C ALA A 179 -31.35 22.44 -14.13
N ASN A 180 -30.09 22.37 -13.72
CA ASN A 180 -28.95 22.00 -14.54
C ASN A 180 -28.63 20.49 -14.45
N GLY A 181 -29.40 19.70 -13.70
CA GLY A 181 -29.22 18.27 -13.56
C GLY A 181 -28.42 17.83 -12.31
N ALA A 182 -28.21 18.71 -11.34
CA ALA A 182 -27.72 18.32 -10.02
C ALA A 182 -28.88 17.75 -9.19
N GLY A 183 -28.50 16.94 -8.16
CA GLY A 183 -29.51 16.37 -7.27
C GLY A 183 -28.92 15.57 -6.12
N SER A 184 -29.78 14.81 -5.46
CA SER A 184 -29.38 13.87 -4.44
C SER A 184 -30.18 12.57 -4.52
N ILE A 185 -29.55 11.50 -4.05
CA ILE A 185 -30.14 10.17 -3.92
C ILE A 185 -30.01 9.76 -2.45
N ARG A 186 -31.09 9.29 -1.87
CA ARG A 186 -31.08 8.78 -0.50
C ARG A 186 -31.07 7.27 -0.52
N VAL A 187 -30.08 6.69 0.17
CA VAL A 187 -30.02 5.27 0.54
C VAL A 187 -30.47 5.13 2.00
N ASN A 188 -30.99 3.96 2.38
CA ASN A 188 -31.55 3.78 3.72
C ASN A 188 -30.50 3.34 4.74
N ASP A 189 -29.23 3.77 4.56
CA ASP A 189 -28.12 3.38 5.41
C ASP A 189 -26.98 4.40 5.32
N LYS A 190 -26.15 4.47 6.34
CA LYS A 190 -25.01 5.39 6.42
C LYS A 190 -23.95 5.03 5.36
N ILE A 191 -23.64 5.95 4.46
CA ILE A 191 -22.63 5.77 3.42
C ILE A 191 -21.25 5.84 4.06
N ILE A 192 -20.41 4.84 3.76
CA ILE A 192 -19.02 4.74 4.20
C ILE A 192 -18.07 5.13 3.06
N GLY A 193 -18.29 4.60 1.85
CA GLY A 193 -17.40 4.86 0.72
C GLY A 193 -18.08 4.68 -0.63
N LEU A 194 -17.42 5.20 -1.65
CA LEU A 194 -17.83 5.11 -3.04
C LEU A 194 -16.71 4.48 -3.86
N MET A 195 -17.08 3.68 -4.86
CA MET A 195 -16.14 3.13 -5.84
C MET A 195 -16.83 2.90 -7.17
N VAL A 196 -16.24 3.37 -8.26
CA VAL A 196 -16.70 3.03 -9.61
C VAL A 196 -16.03 1.75 -10.08
N PHE A 197 -16.83 0.78 -10.47
CA PHE A 197 -16.35 -0.49 -10.98
C PHE A 197 -17.29 -1.00 -12.08
N ARG A 198 -16.74 -1.48 -13.19
CA ARG A 198 -17.50 -1.99 -14.35
C ARG A 198 -18.64 -1.08 -14.77
N GLU A 199 -18.33 0.22 -14.93
CA GLU A 199 -19.28 1.25 -15.36
C GLU A 199 -20.51 1.45 -14.45
N ARG A 200 -20.42 1.05 -13.19
CA ARG A 200 -21.42 1.26 -12.14
C ARG A 200 -20.78 1.90 -10.92
N LEU A 201 -21.52 2.72 -10.20
CA LEU A 201 -21.07 3.31 -8.93
C LEU A 201 -21.58 2.45 -7.77
N PHE A 202 -20.66 1.83 -7.05
CA PHE A 202 -20.93 1.09 -5.84
C PHE A 202 -20.95 2.04 -4.65
N ILE A 203 -22.00 1.94 -3.84
CA ILE A 203 -22.25 2.75 -2.65
C ILE A 203 -22.13 1.79 -1.47
N PHE A 204 -20.99 1.83 -0.80
CA PHE A 204 -20.73 1.03 0.38
C PHE A 204 -21.30 1.74 1.60
N CYS A 205 -22.24 1.10 2.27
CA CYS A 205 -22.85 1.59 3.49
C CYS A 205 -22.39 0.76 4.68
N LYS A 206 -22.80 1.17 5.89
CA LYS A 206 -22.41 0.51 7.13
C LYS A 206 -22.91 -0.94 7.21
N ASP A 207 -24.17 -1.16 6.84
CA ASP A 207 -24.83 -2.47 6.98
C ASP A 207 -25.38 -2.99 5.64
N SER A 208 -25.11 -2.30 4.52
CA SER A 208 -25.62 -2.64 3.19
C SER A 208 -24.68 -2.14 2.07
N ILE A 209 -24.89 -2.66 0.86
CA ILE A 209 -24.19 -2.19 -0.34
C ILE A 209 -25.23 -1.99 -1.43
N TYR A 210 -25.17 -0.84 -2.09
CA TYR A 210 -25.99 -0.50 -3.23
C TYR A 210 -25.15 -0.29 -4.48
N VAL A 211 -25.78 -0.43 -5.63
CA VAL A 211 -25.19 -0.07 -6.92
C VAL A 211 -26.07 0.94 -7.62
N LEU A 212 -25.45 2.01 -8.09
CA LEU A 212 -26.08 2.99 -8.97
C LEU A 212 -25.68 2.67 -10.42
N SER A 213 -26.66 2.50 -11.26
CA SER A 213 -26.54 2.32 -12.70
C SER A 213 -27.30 3.43 -13.45
N GLY A 214 -27.09 3.52 -14.76
CA GLY A 214 -27.67 4.58 -15.60
C GLY A 214 -26.60 5.49 -16.20
N ASN A 215 -27.01 6.34 -17.13
CA ASN A 215 -26.13 7.24 -17.86
C ASN A 215 -26.41 8.73 -17.58
N SER A 216 -27.57 9.04 -17.03
CA SER A 216 -28.01 10.40 -16.73
C SER A 216 -28.98 10.39 -15.56
N VAL A 217 -29.29 11.56 -15.03
CA VAL A 217 -30.23 11.74 -13.90
C VAL A 217 -31.60 11.14 -14.16
N SER A 218 -32.02 11.11 -15.41
CA SER A 218 -33.36 10.59 -15.81
C SER A 218 -33.46 9.06 -15.76
N ASP A 219 -32.32 8.35 -15.81
CA ASP A 219 -32.25 6.88 -15.83
C ASP A 219 -31.40 6.30 -14.70
N PHE A 220 -31.01 7.12 -13.73
CA PHE A 220 -30.31 6.62 -12.54
C PHE A 220 -31.23 5.71 -11.73
N VAL A 221 -30.74 4.46 -11.51
CA VAL A 221 -31.42 3.45 -10.71
C VAL A 221 -30.47 2.97 -9.63
N VAL A 222 -30.93 2.95 -8.39
CA VAL A 222 -30.19 2.41 -7.24
C VAL A 222 -30.80 1.09 -6.83
N GLU A 223 -29.99 0.05 -6.86
CA GLU A 223 -30.38 -1.32 -6.48
C GLU A 223 -29.52 -1.82 -5.32
N PRO A 224 -30.11 -2.52 -4.34
CA PRO A 224 -29.34 -3.16 -3.28
C PRO A 224 -28.63 -4.41 -3.82
N ILE A 225 -27.35 -4.56 -3.51
CA ILE A 225 -26.59 -5.79 -3.72
C ILE A 225 -26.71 -6.69 -2.50
N THR A 226 -26.54 -6.10 -1.30
CA THR A 226 -26.68 -6.82 -0.06
C THR A 226 -27.39 -5.97 1.00
N ARG A 227 -28.08 -6.65 1.91
CA ARG A 227 -28.69 -6.07 3.11
C ARG A 227 -28.22 -6.90 4.30
N GLY A 228 -27.62 -6.25 5.28
CA GLY A 228 -27.04 -6.91 6.47
C GLY A 228 -25.53 -7.19 6.37
N ILE A 229 -24.89 -6.90 5.25
CA ILE A 229 -23.43 -6.96 5.08
C ILE A 229 -22.99 -5.65 4.42
N GLY A 230 -22.30 -4.81 5.17
CA GLY A 230 -21.79 -3.55 4.71
C GLY A 230 -20.26 -3.47 4.78
N CYS A 231 -19.73 -2.26 4.73
CA CYS A 231 -18.30 -1.97 4.76
C CYS A 231 -17.94 -1.19 6.03
N LEU A 232 -16.85 -1.59 6.69
CA LEU A 232 -16.40 -0.96 7.93
C LEU A 232 -15.58 0.31 7.68
N ASP A 233 -14.76 0.30 6.63
CA ASP A 233 -13.87 1.42 6.31
C ASP A 233 -13.66 1.60 4.81
N LYS A 234 -13.76 2.84 4.33
CA LYS A 234 -13.62 3.20 2.91
C LYS A 234 -12.24 2.94 2.33
N PHE A 235 -11.19 3.03 3.16
CA PHE A 235 -9.81 2.80 2.72
C PHE A 235 -9.46 1.32 2.58
N SER A 236 -10.37 0.43 2.96
CA SER A 236 -10.25 -1.00 2.68
C SER A 236 -10.72 -1.39 1.27
N ILE A 237 -11.50 -0.52 0.60
CA ILE A 237 -12.12 -0.80 -0.69
C ILE A 237 -11.08 -0.66 -1.80
N GLN A 238 -10.82 -1.75 -2.52
CA GLN A 238 -9.86 -1.79 -3.63
C GLN A 238 -10.38 -2.68 -4.77
N GLU A 239 -9.89 -2.38 -5.99
CA GLU A 239 -10.10 -3.24 -7.15
C GLU A 239 -8.92 -4.21 -7.30
N ILE A 240 -9.20 -5.51 -7.29
CA ILE A 240 -8.20 -6.55 -7.48
C ILE A 240 -8.77 -7.75 -8.26
N GLY A 241 -8.03 -8.23 -9.24
CA GLY A 241 -8.40 -9.42 -10.00
C GLY A 241 -9.71 -9.31 -10.78
N GLY A 242 -10.14 -8.09 -11.09
CA GLY A 242 -11.41 -7.83 -11.76
C GLY A 242 -12.64 -7.92 -10.84
N ASP A 243 -12.46 -7.78 -9.54
CA ASP A 243 -13.48 -7.70 -8.51
C ASP A 243 -13.15 -6.58 -7.51
N LEU A 244 -14.11 -6.18 -6.67
CA LEU A 244 -13.87 -5.27 -5.54
C LEU A 244 -13.71 -6.07 -4.25
N ILE A 245 -12.63 -5.80 -3.52
CA ILE A 245 -12.40 -6.29 -2.17
C ILE A 245 -12.67 -5.18 -1.16
N TYR A 246 -13.25 -5.53 -0.01
CA TYR A 246 -13.57 -4.60 1.07
C TYR A 246 -13.59 -5.31 2.42
N LEU A 247 -13.46 -4.55 3.50
CA LEU A 247 -13.54 -5.06 4.88
C LEU A 247 -14.98 -4.98 5.38
N ALA A 248 -15.57 -6.15 5.62
CA ALA A 248 -16.88 -6.33 6.21
C ALA A 248 -16.75 -6.70 7.70
N PRO A 249 -17.85 -6.68 8.49
CA PRO A 249 -17.82 -7.03 9.91
C PRO A 249 -17.26 -8.42 10.24
N ASP A 250 -17.32 -9.35 9.30
CA ASP A 250 -16.88 -10.74 9.46
C ASP A 250 -15.57 -11.04 8.71
N GLY A 251 -14.93 -10.03 8.14
CA GLY A 251 -13.65 -10.13 7.44
C GLY A 251 -13.63 -9.53 6.05
N LEU A 252 -12.58 -9.82 5.29
CA LEU A 252 -12.45 -9.34 3.92
C LEU A 252 -13.37 -10.13 2.99
N ARG A 253 -14.14 -9.41 2.17
CA ARG A 253 -15.09 -9.95 1.20
C ARG A 253 -14.86 -9.37 -0.18
N THR A 254 -15.36 -10.06 -1.19
CA THR A 254 -15.44 -9.55 -2.56
C THR A 254 -16.88 -9.36 -3.00
N ILE A 255 -17.12 -8.43 -3.92
CA ILE A 255 -18.48 -8.15 -4.43
C ILE A 255 -19.03 -9.36 -5.17
N ALA A 256 -18.27 -9.98 -6.09
CA ALA A 256 -18.73 -11.16 -6.82
C ALA A 256 -18.99 -12.37 -5.89
N GLY A 257 -18.23 -12.49 -4.82
CA GLY A 257 -18.48 -13.46 -3.75
C GLY A 257 -19.80 -13.18 -3.03
N THR A 258 -20.08 -11.91 -2.75
CA THR A 258 -21.28 -11.48 -2.04
C THR A 258 -22.56 -11.57 -2.90
N GLU A 259 -22.49 -11.22 -4.19
CA GLU A 259 -23.63 -11.34 -5.12
C GLU A 259 -24.06 -12.78 -5.41
N ARG A 260 -23.13 -13.73 -5.30
CA ARG A 260 -23.34 -15.14 -5.73
C ARG A 260 -24.05 -15.99 -4.71
N ILE A 261 -24.17 -15.55 -3.47
CA ILE A 261 -24.46 -16.44 -2.34
C ILE A 261 -25.54 -15.84 -1.45
N ASP A 262 -26.69 -16.51 -1.44
CA ASP A 262 -27.65 -16.41 -0.35
C ASP A 262 -27.06 -16.95 0.99
N ASP A 263 -25.83 -17.52 0.99
CA ASP A 263 -25.18 -18.10 2.16
C ASP A 263 -23.93 -17.28 2.56
N VAL A 264 -24.06 -16.64 3.71
CA VAL A 264 -23.11 -15.64 4.25
C VAL A 264 -21.71 -16.20 4.52
N GLU A 265 -21.55 -17.49 4.77
CA GLU A 265 -20.27 -18.11 5.16
C GLU A 265 -19.26 -18.23 4.02
N LEU A 266 -19.71 -18.32 2.78
CA LEU A 266 -18.86 -18.62 1.62
C LEU A 266 -18.23 -17.39 0.96
N GLY A 267 -18.64 -16.18 1.35
CA GLY A 267 -18.15 -14.92 0.74
C GLY A 267 -16.89 -14.33 1.36
N THR A 268 -16.45 -14.80 2.54
CA THR A 268 -15.29 -14.26 3.25
C THR A 268 -14.00 -14.88 2.73
N VAL A 269 -13.13 -14.06 2.12
CA VAL A 269 -11.86 -14.53 1.55
C VAL A 269 -10.73 -14.60 2.57
N SER A 270 -10.93 -14.03 3.75
CA SER A 270 -9.94 -13.96 4.84
C SER A 270 -10.17 -14.97 5.97
N LYS A 271 -11.07 -15.95 5.82
CA LYS A 271 -11.41 -16.90 6.89
C LYS A 271 -10.20 -17.62 7.50
N VAL A 272 -9.17 -17.89 6.69
CA VAL A 272 -7.94 -18.57 7.11
C VAL A 272 -7.11 -17.73 8.10
N ILE A 273 -7.30 -16.40 8.08
CA ILE A 273 -6.59 -15.45 8.93
C ILE A 273 -7.54 -14.71 9.88
N GLN A 274 -8.65 -15.33 10.28
CA GLN A 274 -9.68 -14.67 11.08
C GLN A 274 -9.12 -14.07 12.37
N GLU A 275 -8.20 -14.76 13.04
CA GLU A 275 -7.53 -14.23 14.25
C GLU A 275 -6.84 -12.89 14.02
N ARG A 276 -6.26 -12.68 12.83
CA ARG A 276 -5.66 -11.39 12.45
C ARG A 276 -6.70 -10.34 12.13
N ILE A 277 -7.81 -10.74 11.52
CA ILE A 277 -8.92 -9.83 11.23
C ILE A 277 -9.55 -9.32 12.53
N ASP A 278 -9.70 -10.17 13.52
CA ASP A 278 -10.30 -9.83 14.82
C ASP A 278 -9.41 -8.87 15.65
N GLU A 279 -8.12 -8.76 15.33
CA GLU A 279 -7.18 -7.81 15.93
C GLU A 279 -7.24 -6.40 15.32
N ILE A 280 -7.94 -6.23 14.18
CA ILE A 280 -7.97 -4.96 13.44
C ILE A 280 -8.79 -3.92 14.20
N GLU A 281 -8.16 -2.81 14.53
CA GLU A 281 -8.88 -1.60 14.92
C GLU A 281 -9.19 -0.78 13.66
N PHE A 282 -10.44 -0.31 13.58
CA PHE A 282 -10.97 0.27 12.33
C PHE A 282 -10.63 1.77 12.16
N ASP A 283 -9.85 2.33 13.05
CA ASP A 283 -9.39 3.71 12.95
C ASP A 283 -8.10 3.78 12.10
N ASN A 284 -8.10 4.66 11.10
CA ASN A 284 -6.93 4.97 10.27
C ASN A 284 -6.35 3.82 9.42
N LEU A 285 -7.21 2.96 8.89
CA LEU A 285 -6.79 1.95 7.92
C LEU A 285 -6.24 2.58 6.65
N THR A 286 -5.35 1.88 5.97
CA THR A 286 -4.99 2.17 4.59
C THR A 286 -4.72 0.88 3.82
N SER A 287 -5.11 0.85 2.56
CA SER A 287 -4.87 -0.32 1.71
C SER A 287 -4.34 0.08 0.34
N VAL A 288 -3.66 -0.84 -0.30
CA VAL A 288 -3.14 -0.68 -1.64
C VAL A 288 -3.16 -2.01 -2.39
N VAL A 289 -3.41 -1.93 -3.70
CA VAL A 289 -3.26 -3.08 -4.60
C VAL A 289 -2.00 -2.91 -5.43
N ILE A 290 -1.17 -3.96 -5.44
CA ILE A 290 -0.03 -4.09 -6.34
C ILE A 290 -0.45 -5.01 -7.47
N ARG A 291 -0.77 -4.42 -8.61
CA ARG A 291 -1.38 -5.12 -9.75
C ARG A 291 -0.40 -6.10 -10.39
N GLU A 292 0.88 -5.70 -10.53
CA GLU A 292 1.95 -6.58 -11.07
C GLU A 292 2.13 -7.87 -10.27
N LYS A 293 1.75 -7.87 -8.98
CA LYS A 293 1.85 -9.03 -8.09
C LYS A 293 0.50 -9.68 -7.78
N SER A 294 -0.61 -9.09 -8.26
CA SER A 294 -1.98 -9.46 -7.86
C SER A 294 -2.13 -9.54 -6.34
N GLN A 295 -1.62 -8.52 -5.64
CA GLN A 295 -1.59 -8.42 -4.19
C GLN A 295 -2.47 -7.28 -3.69
N TYR A 296 -3.29 -7.59 -2.70
CA TYR A 296 -3.96 -6.62 -1.83
C TYR A 296 -3.17 -6.51 -0.52
N ARG A 297 -2.88 -5.31 -0.07
CA ARG A 297 -2.22 -5.04 1.21
C ARG A 297 -3.10 -4.13 2.05
N LEU A 298 -3.38 -4.53 3.28
CA LEU A 298 -4.13 -3.75 4.27
C LEU A 298 -3.22 -3.49 5.47
N PHE A 299 -3.12 -2.23 5.87
CA PHE A 299 -2.36 -1.79 7.03
C PHE A 299 -3.30 -1.23 8.08
N TYR A 300 -3.06 -1.57 9.35
CA TYR A 300 -3.99 -1.29 10.45
C TYR A 300 -3.30 -1.14 11.81
N PRO A 301 -3.91 -0.40 12.75
CA PRO A 301 -3.54 -0.45 14.17
C PRO A 301 -4.22 -1.63 14.85
N THR A 302 -3.64 -2.11 15.96
CA THR A 302 -4.22 -3.19 16.78
C THR A 302 -4.67 -2.70 18.16
N THR A 303 -4.55 -1.41 18.43
CA THR A 303 -4.93 -0.81 19.70
C THR A 303 -5.75 0.43 19.45
N SER A 304 -6.93 0.50 20.01
CA SER A 304 -7.83 1.64 19.93
C SER A 304 -7.15 2.92 20.44
N GLY A 305 -7.32 4.02 19.71
CA GLY A 305 -6.69 5.30 20.00
C GLY A 305 -5.22 5.43 19.60
N VAL A 306 -4.62 4.41 18.98
CA VAL A 306 -3.31 4.50 18.34
C VAL A 306 -3.50 4.93 16.89
N GLU A 307 -3.20 6.19 16.61
CA GLU A 307 -3.32 6.79 15.27
C GLU A 307 -2.27 6.29 14.27
N ARG A 308 -1.65 5.13 14.49
CA ARG A 308 -0.54 4.65 13.66
C ARG A 308 -0.71 3.20 13.27
N ASN A 309 -0.71 2.94 11.97
CA ASN A 309 -0.65 1.58 11.45
C ASN A 309 0.68 0.92 11.86
N GLN A 310 0.58 -0.20 12.53
CA GLN A 310 1.75 -0.93 13.05
C GLN A 310 1.92 -2.28 12.38
N TYR A 311 0.86 -2.82 11.82
CA TYR A 311 0.78 -4.14 11.22
C TYR A 311 0.17 -4.06 9.84
N GLY A 312 0.41 -5.08 9.06
CA GLY A 312 -0.22 -5.23 7.76
C GLY A 312 -0.42 -6.69 7.41
N ILE A 313 -1.42 -6.94 6.60
CA ILE A 313 -1.64 -8.22 5.94
C ILE A 313 -1.57 -8.05 4.44
N LEU A 314 -1.07 -9.05 3.75
CA LEU A 314 -1.13 -9.13 2.31
C LEU A 314 -1.89 -10.38 1.86
N GLY A 315 -2.77 -10.22 0.89
CA GLY A 315 -3.43 -11.31 0.19
C GLY A 315 -2.97 -11.34 -1.26
N THR A 316 -2.42 -12.46 -1.70
CA THR A 316 -2.04 -12.65 -3.11
C THR A 316 -3.04 -13.59 -3.76
N ILE A 317 -3.59 -13.17 -4.91
CA ILE A 317 -4.45 -14.03 -5.70
C ILE A 317 -3.58 -15.09 -6.37
N LYS A 318 -3.87 -16.35 -6.11
CA LYS A 318 -3.21 -17.50 -6.75
C LYS A 318 -4.22 -18.57 -7.13
N GLN A 319 -3.90 -19.28 -8.19
CA GLN A 319 -4.60 -20.47 -8.59
C GLN A 319 -3.95 -21.68 -7.89
N ASN A 320 -4.75 -22.50 -7.20
CA ASN A 320 -4.28 -23.74 -6.59
C ASN A 320 -4.08 -24.83 -7.66
N ASN A 321 -3.54 -25.98 -7.25
CA ASN A 321 -3.27 -27.12 -8.16
C ASN A 321 -4.55 -27.71 -8.78
N GLU A 322 -5.72 -27.41 -8.24
CA GLU A 322 -7.04 -27.84 -8.72
C GLU A 322 -7.70 -26.82 -9.64
N GLY A 323 -6.99 -25.71 -9.95
CA GLY A 323 -7.50 -24.65 -10.81
C GLY A 323 -8.41 -23.63 -10.10
N GLN A 324 -8.61 -23.75 -8.79
CA GLN A 324 -9.40 -22.79 -8.03
C GLN A 324 -8.56 -21.54 -7.74
N ILE A 325 -9.15 -20.39 -7.92
CA ILE A 325 -8.55 -19.09 -7.61
C ILE A 325 -8.91 -18.72 -6.16
N GLY A 326 -7.91 -18.39 -5.37
CA GLY A 326 -8.08 -18.01 -3.98
C GLY A 326 -6.99 -17.05 -3.50
N PHE A 327 -7.15 -16.52 -2.29
CA PHE A 327 -6.16 -15.69 -1.64
C PHE A 327 -5.20 -16.53 -0.81
N GLN A 328 -3.90 -16.24 -0.93
CA GLN A 328 -2.88 -16.68 0.00
C GLN A 328 -2.46 -15.48 0.84
N TRP A 329 -2.51 -15.64 2.15
CA TRP A 329 -2.30 -14.57 3.10
C TRP A 329 -0.94 -14.65 3.78
N ALA A 330 -0.37 -13.49 4.10
CA ALA A 330 0.84 -13.35 4.92
C ALA A 330 0.80 -12.02 5.69
N ASP A 331 1.58 -11.96 6.77
CA ASP A 331 1.78 -10.73 7.53
C ASP A 331 2.81 -9.83 6.84
N ILE A 332 2.68 -8.51 7.02
CA ILE A 332 3.66 -7.50 6.62
C ILE A 332 4.25 -6.90 7.88
N ILE A 333 5.58 -6.97 8.01
CA ILE A 333 6.33 -6.40 9.12
C ILE A 333 7.25 -5.28 8.61
N GLY A 334 7.45 -4.24 9.41
CA GLY A 334 8.42 -3.17 9.14
C GLY A 334 7.90 -2.00 8.32
N ILE A 335 6.77 -2.10 7.64
CA ILE A 335 6.14 -0.99 6.92
C ILE A 335 5.01 -0.42 7.77
N LYS A 336 5.07 0.90 8.06
CA LYS A 336 4.09 1.59 8.92
C LYS A 336 3.50 2.79 8.17
N PRO A 337 2.64 2.58 7.18
CA PRO A 337 2.13 3.65 6.34
C PRO A 337 0.99 4.41 7.02
N SER A 338 0.96 5.72 6.82
CA SER A 338 -0.21 6.56 7.14
C SER A 338 -1.21 6.60 5.99
N SER A 339 -0.71 6.45 4.77
CA SER A 339 -1.50 6.42 3.53
C SER A 339 -0.71 5.68 2.46
N THR A 340 -1.39 5.04 1.54
CA THR A 340 -0.77 4.25 0.46
C THR A 340 -1.43 4.56 -0.86
N ASP A 341 -0.68 4.47 -1.94
CA ASP A 341 -1.19 4.58 -3.31
C ASP A 341 -0.32 3.79 -4.29
N SER A 342 -0.91 3.38 -5.41
CA SER A 342 -0.25 2.66 -6.49
C SER A 342 -0.75 3.15 -7.84
N GLU A 343 0.18 3.54 -8.71
CA GLU A 343 -0.14 4.06 -10.04
C GLU A 343 0.90 3.61 -11.06
N TYR A 344 0.49 3.46 -12.32
CA TYR A 344 1.41 3.22 -13.43
C TYR A 344 2.01 4.54 -13.93
N ILE A 345 3.32 4.65 -13.85
CA ILE A 345 4.10 5.76 -14.42
C ILE A 345 5.02 5.18 -15.51
N ALA A 346 4.83 5.61 -16.74
CA ALA A 346 5.58 5.11 -17.91
C ALA A 346 5.62 3.56 -17.95
N GLN A 347 4.49 2.91 -17.79
CA GLN A 347 4.29 1.44 -17.78
C GLN A 347 4.96 0.70 -16.62
N ILE A 348 5.41 1.42 -15.61
CA ILE A 348 5.97 0.86 -14.38
C ILE A 348 4.99 1.11 -13.26
N GLU A 349 4.61 0.08 -12.53
CA GLU A 349 3.83 0.27 -11.32
C GLU A 349 4.71 0.85 -10.21
N VAL A 350 4.31 2.02 -9.72
CA VAL A 350 4.99 2.72 -8.61
C VAL A 350 4.06 2.68 -7.41
N VAL A 351 4.51 2.02 -6.37
CA VAL A 351 3.79 1.92 -5.10
C VAL A 351 4.47 2.83 -4.10
N ILE A 352 3.70 3.76 -3.52
CA ILE A 352 4.21 4.72 -2.55
C ILE A 352 3.43 4.66 -1.25
N HIS A 353 4.04 5.09 -0.17
CA HIS A 353 3.35 5.34 1.08
C HIS A 353 3.90 6.56 1.80
N GLY A 354 3.02 7.29 2.46
CA GLY A 354 3.39 8.30 3.43
C GLY A 354 3.62 7.64 4.79
N ALA A 355 4.68 8.01 5.48
CA ALA A 355 4.98 7.51 6.81
C ALA A 355 4.73 8.57 7.89
N TYR A 356 4.69 8.17 9.14
CA TYR A 356 4.45 9.06 10.29
C TYR A 356 5.67 9.91 10.66
N ASP A 357 6.81 9.67 10.04
CA ASP A 357 8.04 10.47 10.16
C ASP A 357 8.06 11.69 9.22
N GLY A 358 7.03 11.81 8.36
CA GLY A 358 6.88 12.90 7.40
C GLY A 358 7.52 12.65 6.04
N PHE A 359 8.08 11.47 5.81
CA PHE A 359 8.63 11.06 4.53
C PHE A 359 7.63 10.27 3.69
N ILE A 360 7.88 10.28 2.39
CA ILE A 360 7.20 9.44 1.41
C ILE A 360 8.20 8.41 0.90
N TYR A 361 7.83 7.16 1.02
CA TYR A 361 8.65 6.02 0.60
C TYR A 361 8.07 5.35 -0.63
N GLN A 362 8.95 4.90 -1.51
CA GLN A 362 8.58 3.99 -2.59
C GLN A 362 8.75 2.55 -2.09
N GLN A 363 7.68 1.78 -2.15
CA GLN A 363 7.71 0.34 -1.90
C GLN A 363 8.23 -0.40 -3.15
N GLU A 364 8.57 -1.67 -2.99
CA GLU A 364 9.03 -2.55 -4.07
C GLU A 364 10.32 -2.08 -4.76
N ASN A 365 11.07 -1.20 -4.12
CA ASN A 365 12.31 -0.66 -4.65
C ASN A 365 13.46 -0.84 -3.64
N GLY A 366 14.47 -1.62 -4.00
CA GLY A 366 15.59 -1.95 -3.12
C GLY A 366 15.31 -3.16 -2.20
N ILE A 367 16.19 -3.34 -1.21
CA ILE A 367 16.24 -4.49 -0.30
C ILE A 367 16.30 -4.10 1.17
N THR A 368 16.08 -2.82 1.46
CA THR A 368 16.08 -2.30 2.83
C THR A 368 14.89 -1.37 3.05
N PHE A 369 14.44 -1.26 4.30
CA PHE A 369 13.51 -0.22 4.73
C PHE A 369 14.31 1.01 5.16
N ALA A 370 14.48 1.97 4.24
CA ALA A 370 15.24 3.21 4.49
C ALA A 370 16.64 2.95 5.14
N GLY A 371 17.36 1.94 4.63
CA GLY A 371 18.66 1.55 5.14
C GLY A 371 18.65 0.48 6.24
N THR A 372 17.50 0.13 6.81
CA THR A 372 17.35 -0.97 7.76
C THR A 372 17.08 -2.28 7.03
N ASN A 373 17.72 -3.38 7.45
CA ASN A 373 17.48 -4.68 6.84
C ASN A 373 16.02 -5.10 6.97
N MET A 374 15.49 -5.73 5.91
CA MET A 374 14.18 -6.35 5.96
C MET A 374 14.29 -7.69 6.66
N GLU A 375 13.37 -7.96 7.58
CA GLU A 375 13.23 -9.27 8.18
C GLU A 375 12.20 -10.08 7.38
N ALA A 376 12.56 -11.31 7.01
CA ALA A 376 11.65 -12.26 6.36
C ALA A 376 11.55 -13.54 7.18
N ILE A 377 10.33 -13.89 7.58
CA ILE A 377 10.07 -15.08 8.40
C ILE A 377 9.11 -16.00 7.67
N TYR A 378 9.49 -17.26 7.54
CA TYR A 378 8.61 -18.34 7.14
C TYR A 378 8.55 -19.39 8.24
N ARG A 379 7.37 -19.84 8.63
CA ARG A 379 7.15 -20.99 9.50
C ARG A 379 6.14 -21.93 8.85
N SER A 380 6.51 -23.22 8.75
CA SER A 380 5.55 -24.26 8.34
C SER A 380 4.56 -24.56 9.47
N ALA A 381 3.44 -25.19 9.13
CA ALA A 381 2.65 -25.87 10.15
C ALA A 381 3.49 -26.99 10.83
N ASP A 382 3.07 -27.41 12.01
CA ASP A 382 3.65 -28.58 12.68
C ASP A 382 3.23 -29.85 11.92
N ILE A 383 4.22 -30.53 11.36
CA ILE A 383 4.03 -31.69 10.46
C ILE A 383 4.18 -32.96 11.28
N ILE A 384 3.13 -33.77 11.30
CA ILE A 384 3.18 -35.14 11.83
C ILE A 384 3.48 -36.07 10.65
N ILE A 385 4.65 -36.67 10.64
CA ILE A 385 5.10 -37.55 9.57
C ILE A 385 4.72 -38.99 9.90
N GLY A 386 3.77 -39.55 9.18
CA GLY A 386 3.28 -40.92 9.40
C GLY A 386 2.55 -41.10 10.73
N ASP A 387 2.92 -42.11 11.53
CA ASP A 387 2.28 -42.39 12.82
C ASP A 387 2.63 -41.35 13.89
N ALA A 388 1.61 -40.72 14.47
CA ALA A 388 1.76 -39.68 15.52
C ALA A 388 2.36 -40.27 16.84
N GLY A 389 2.22 -41.56 17.08
CA GLY A 389 2.78 -42.23 18.27
C GLY A 389 4.25 -42.62 18.15
N ILE A 390 4.89 -42.35 17.02
CA ILE A 390 6.29 -42.66 16.77
C ILE A 390 7.11 -41.37 16.76
N ARG A 391 8.16 -41.32 17.57
CA ARG A 391 9.12 -40.22 17.58
C ARG A 391 10.04 -40.28 16.36
N LYS A 392 10.26 -39.13 15.69
CA LYS A 392 11.14 -39.02 14.52
C LYS A 392 12.41 -38.27 14.91
N SER A 393 13.56 -38.85 14.63
CA SER A 393 14.86 -38.19 14.77
C SER A 393 15.24 -37.60 13.42
N MET A 394 15.32 -36.27 13.35
CA MET A 394 15.69 -35.56 12.13
C MET A 394 17.20 -35.67 11.90
N GLN A 395 17.60 -35.89 10.66
CA GLN A 395 19.01 -36.05 10.28
C GLN A 395 19.46 -34.95 9.32
N ARG A 396 18.58 -34.59 8.37
CA ARG A 396 18.92 -33.58 7.36
C ARG A 396 17.68 -32.86 6.86
N VAL A 397 17.87 -31.57 6.57
CA VAL A 397 16.93 -30.75 5.81
C VAL A 397 17.56 -30.41 4.47
N ILE A 398 16.84 -30.65 3.40
CA ILE A 398 17.21 -30.21 2.07
C ILE A 398 16.24 -29.08 1.70
N THR A 399 16.77 -27.86 1.57
CA THR A 399 16.00 -26.70 1.14
C THR A 399 16.19 -26.45 -0.35
N ASN A 400 15.09 -26.22 -1.06
CA ASN A 400 15.10 -25.81 -2.44
C ASN A 400 14.71 -24.34 -2.51
N TYR A 401 15.63 -23.50 -2.95
CA TYR A 401 15.37 -22.08 -3.11
C TYR A 401 16.06 -21.52 -4.36
N ARG A 402 15.52 -20.40 -4.85
CA ARG A 402 16.09 -19.63 -5.94
C ARG A 402 16.44 -18.25 -5.38
N SER A 403 17.70 -17.89 -5.41
CA SER A 403 18.20 -16.60 -4.96
C SER A 403 18.69 -15.74 -6.14
N GLU A 404 18.71 -14.43 -5.95
CA GLU A 404 19.24 -13.46 -6.90
C GLU A 404 20.65 -12.95 -6.50
N GLY A 405 21.26 -13.55 -5.49
CA GLY A 405 22.58 -13.24 -4.97
C GLY A 405 22.89 -14.07 -3.73
N SER A 406 23.85 -13.64 -2.90
CA SER A 406 24.17 -14.34 -1.66
C SER A 406 22.98 -14.27 -0.69
N VAL A 407 22.68 -15.41 -0.06
CA VAL A 407 21.68 -15.56 0.99
C VAL A 407 22.36 -15.99 2.27
N ASP A 408 22.00 -15.35 3.39
CA ASP A 408 22.41 -15.72 4.74
C ASP A 408 21.15 -15.86 5.59
N ALA A 409 20.49 -17.00 5.46
CA ALA A 409 19.26 -17.30 6.18
C ALA A 409 19.51 -18.29 7.32
N ARG A 410 18.71 -18.19 8.37
CA ARG A 410 18.74 -19.10 9.52
C ARG A 410 17.62 -20.12 9.39
N LEU A 411 17.96 -21.40 9.45
CA LEU A 411 17.03 -22.50 9.50
C LEU A 411 16.87 -22.98 10.94
N LEU A 412 15.66 -23.02 11.44
CA LEU A 412 15.33 -23.56 12.76
C LEU A 412 14.34 -24.72 12.59
N LEU A 413 14.59 -25.80 13.31
CA LEU A 413 13.58 -26.83 13.52
C LEU A 413 12.94 -26.64 14.89
N ARG A 414 11.63 -26.82 14.93
CA ARG A 414 10.85 -26.77 16.16
C ARG A 414 10.08 -28.07 16.30
N TYR A 415 10.19 -28.67 17.47
CA TYR A 415 9.60 -29.97 17.76
C TYR A 415 8.43 -29.82 18.72
N ASP A 416 7.42 -30.69 18.53
CA ASP A 416 6.30 -30.88 19.43
C ASP A 416 5.59 -29.55 19.80
N TYR A 417 5.24 -28.74 18.76
CA TYR A 417 4.56 -27.45 18.89
C TYR A 417 5.34 -26.41 19.70
N ASP A 418 6.66 -26.42 19.58
CA ASP A 418 7.55 -25.53 20.33
C ASP A 418 7.49 -25.75 21.86
N SER A 419 7.18 -26.99 22.27
CA SER A 419 7.06 -27.36 23.68
C SER A 419 8.38 -27.15 24.42
N SER A 420 8.32 -26.55 25.60
CA SER A 420 9.46 -26.40 26.49
C SER A 420 9.99 -27.74 27.05
N ASP A 421 9.16 -28.78 26.99
CA ASP A 421 9.53 -30.12 27.47
C ASP A 421 10.36 -30.92 26.46
N THR A 422 10.41 -30.45 25.22
CA THR A 422 11.23 -31.06 24.16
C THR A 422 12.42 -30.15 23.86
N PRO A 423 13.66 -30.66 23.92
CA PRO A 423 14.84 -29.87 23.57
C PRO A 423 14.75 -29.35 22.14
N GLN A 424 14.88 -28.04 21.97
CA GLN A 424 14.84 -27.35 20.69
C GLN A 424 16.28 -27.08 20.24
N PRO A 425 16.68 -27.46 19.01
CA PRO A 425 18.02 -27.16 18.50
C PRO A 425 18.22 -25.68 18.23
N ASP A 426 19.48 -25.27 18.24
CA ASP A 426 19.88 -23.94 17.79
C ASP A 426 19.62 -23.72 16.29
N ALA A 427 19.70 -22.47 15.86
CA ALA A 427 19.55 -22.13 14.44
C ALA A 427 20.76 -22.59 13.62
N TYR A 428 20.50 -23.15 12.46
CA TYR A 428 21.53 -23.49 11.48
C TYR A 428 21.62 -22.37 10.44
N THR A 429 22.82 -21.97 10.08
CA THR A 429 23.00 -20.97 9.02
C THR A 429 22.97 -21.66 7.65
N ILE A 430 22.08 -21.19 6.79
CA ILE A 430 22.08 -21.55 5.38
C ILE A 430 22.73 -20.39 4.65
N SER A 431 24.01 -20.51 4.34
CA SER A 431 24.71 -19.52 3.54
C SER A 431 25.03 -20.11 2.17
N GLU A 432 24.65 -19.42 1.10
CA GLU A 432 25.14 -19.74 -0.24
C GLU A 432 25.71 -18.52 -0.93
N GLY A 433 26.88 -18.72 -1.51
CA GLY A 433 27.51 -17.76 -2.40
C GLY A 433 26.89 -17.86 -3.79
N ALA A 434 26.62 -16.70 -4.36
CA ALA A 434 26.37 -16.42 -5.77
C ALA A 434 25.28 -17.26 -6.46
N ALA A 435 24.13 -16.65 -6.62
CA ALA A 435 23.11 -17.08 -7.57
C ALA A 435 23.05 -16.16 -8.78
N THR A 436 22.46 -16.65 -9.85
CA THR A 436 22.39 -15.99 -11.13
C THR A 436 21.42 -14.81 -11.12
N ALA A 437 21.95 -13.61 -11.20
CA ALA A 437 21.14 -12.42 -11.47
C ALA A 437 20.60 -12.48 -12.92
N ILE A 438 19.33 -12.13 -13.08
CA ILE A 438 18.71 -12.00 -14.40
C ILE A 438 18.85 -10.55 -14.85
N TYR A 439 19.54 -10.35 -15.98
CA TYR A 439 19.70 -9.02 -16.58
C TYR A 439 18.33 -8.40 -16.91
N GLY A 440 18.13 -7.16 -16.49
CA GLY A 440 16.86 -6.44 -16.71
C GLY A 440 15.77 -6.78 -15.70
N ASN A 441 16.00 -7.67 -14.74
CA ASN A 441 15.07 -7.89 -13.63
C ASN A 441 15.27 -6.77 -12.59
N ARG A 442 14.20 -6.04 -12.27
CA ARG A 442 14.21 -4.96 -11.25
C ARG A 442 14.61 -5.42 -9.85
N ARG A 443 14.53 -6.72 -9.58
CA ARG A 443 14.89 -7.33 -8.29
C ARG A 443 16.38 -7.64 -8.19
N SER A 444 17.09 -7.70 -9.32
CA SER A 444 18.53 -7.95 -9.34
C SER A 444 19.29 -6.65 -9.07
N THR A 445 19.62 -6.40 -7.82
CA THR A 445 20.26 -5.15 -7.38
C THR A 445 21.74 -5.13 -7.73
N TYR A 446 22.20 -4.08 -8.42
CA TYR A 446 23.62 -3.87 -8.72
C TYR A 446 24.47 -3.83 -7.43
N GLY A 447 25.58 -4.57 -7.42
CA GLY A 447 26.45 -4.70 -6.26
C GLY A 447 26.09 -5.80 -5.26
N LYS A 448 24.90 -6.43 -5.37
CA LYS A 448 24.50 -7.61 -4.59
C LYS A 448 24.17 -8.81 -5.47
N ALA A 449 23.64 -8.58 -6.66
CA ALA A 449 23.40 -9.62 -7.64
C ALA A 449 24.69 -10.00 -8.37
N VAL A 450 24.98 -11.26 -8.51
CA VAL A 450 26.19 -11.78 -9.16
C VAL A 450 25.83 -12.42 -10.49
N TYR A 451 26.54 -12.04 -11.54
CA TYR A 451 26.48 -12.73 -12.83
C TYR A 451 27.42 -13.95 -12.77
N GLY A 452 26.86 -15.14 -12.90
CA GLY A 452 27.66 -16.36 -12.84
C GLY A 452 26.84 -17.62 -13.06
N GLU A 453 27.48 -18.76 -13.09
CA GLU A 453 26.82 -20.06 -13.15
C GLU A 453 25.86 -20.20 -11.96
N GLY A 454 24.63 -20.63 -12.24
CA GLY A 454 23.56 -20.75 -11.25
C GLY A 454 24.02 -21.54 -10.03
N GLY A 455 23.87 -20.93 -8.85
CA GLY A 455 24.10 -21.61 -7.58
C GLY A 455 23.28 -22.90 -7.49
N ASN A 456 23.72 -23.82 -6.67
CA ASN A 456 22.98 -25.05 -6.45
C ASN A 456 21.65 -24.70 -5.76
N PRO A 457 20.49 -24.94 -6.41
CA PRO A 457 19.19 -24.61 -5.82
C PRO A 457 18.84 -25.48 -4.60
N LEU A 458 19.70 -26.41 -4.23
CA LEU A 458 19.49 -27.37 -3.17
C LEU A 458 20.59 -27.25 -2.12
N THR A 459 20.26 -26.74 -0.95
CA THR A 459 21.15 -26.76 0.22
C THR A 459 20.80 -27.92 1.12
N ARG A 460 21.84 -28.64 1.56
CA ARG A 460 21.72 -29.79 2.46
C ARG A 460 22.31 -29.44 3.80
N GLN A 461 21.47 -29.30 4.81
CA GLN A 461 21.87 -29.00 6.18
C GLN A 461 21.66 -30.22 7.07
N SER A 462 22.73 -30.69 7.72
CA SER A 462 22.59 -31.70 8.79
C SER A 462 21.99 -31.04 10.02
N VAL A 463 21.01 -31.70 10.62
CA VAL A 463 20.22 -31.16 11.72
C VAL A 463 20.10 -32.18 12.85
N GLU A 464 19.82 -31.69 14.05
CA GLU A 464 19.70 -32.50 15.27
C GLU A 464 18.28 -32.39 15.85
N GLY A 465 17.95 -33.29 16.73
CA GLY A 465 16.72 -33.28 17.49
C GLY A 465 15.72 -34.34 17.05
N SER A 466 14.70 -34.50 17.87
CA SER A 466 13.63 -35.47 17.62
C SER A 466 12.33 -35.01 18.25
N GLY A 467 11.21 -35.36 17.62
CA GLY A 467 9.88 -35.05 18.08
C GLY A 467 8.81 -35.94 17.43
N PHE A 468 7.58 -35.83 17.90
CA PHE A 468 6.41 -36.43 17.28
C PHE A 468 5.91 -35.59 16.11
N ALA A 469 5.98 -34.27 16.26
CA ALA A 469 5.72 -33.28 15.23
C ALA A 469 6.96 -32.40 14.99
N VAL A 470 7.11 -31.83 13.81
CA VAL A 470 8.21 -30.93 13.46
C VAL A 470 7.69 -29.77 12.62
N ALA A 471 8.10 -28.55 12.97
CA ALA A 471 7.91 -27.37 12.14
C ALA A 471 9.27 -26.83 11.69
N LEU A 472 9.29 -26.27 10.50
CA LEU A 472 10.42 -25.57 9.92
C LEU A 472 10.21 -24.07 10.02
N LYS A 473 11.19 -23.34 10.52
CA LYS A 473 11.22 -21.90 10.47
C LYS A 473 12.47 -21.45 9.71
N VAL A 474 12.28 -20.56 8.73
CA VAL A 474 13.37 -19.87 8.04
C VAL A 474 13.26 -18.40 8.39
N ASN A 475 14.34 -17.82 8.87
CA ASN A 475 14.45 -16.41 9.20
C ASN A 475 15.62 -15.78 8.45
N GLU A 476 15.38 -14.64 7.82
CA GLU A 476 16.41 -13.83 7.16
C GLU A 476 16.31 -12.40 7.72
N ASP A 477 17.38 -11.89 8.30
CA ASP A 477 17.49 -10.55 8.88
C ASP A 477 18.84 -9.85 8.55
N ALA A 478 19.67 -10.50 7.74
CA ALA A 478 21.01 -10.04 7.40
C ALA A 478 21.07 -9.04 6.23
N GLY A 479 19.92 -8.76 5.58
CA GLY A 479 19.87 -7.93 4.38
C GLY A 479 20.43 -8.63 3.16
N SER A 480 20.14 -9.90 3.03
CA SER A 480 20.50 -10.75 1.91
C SER A 480 19.85 -10.29 0.59
N SER A 481 20.31 -10.83 -0.52
CA SER A 481 19.62 -10.69 -1.80
C SER A 481 18.26 -11.36 -1.75
N PRO A 482 17.29 -10.89 -2.56
CA PRO A 482 15.98 -11.53 -2.65
C PRO A 482 16.08 -13.00 -3.01
N PHE A 483 15.26 -13.83 -2.36
CA PHE A 483 15.18 -15.26 -2.67
C PHE A 483 13.75 -15.78 -2.61
N VAL A 484 13.52 -16.90 -3.28
CA VAL A 484 12.26 -17.62 -3.28
C VAL A 484 12.48 -19.00 -2.70
N LEU A 485 11.85 -19.30 -1.57
CA LEU A 485 11.81 -20.65 -1.00
C LEU A 485 10.76 -21.49 -1.76
N ASN A 486 11.23 -22.48 -2.54
CA ASN A 486 10.36 -23.33 -3.33
C ASN A 486 9.80 -24.52 -2.52
N GLY A 487 10.58 -25.00 -1.55
CA GLY A 487 10.20 -26.13 -0.71
C GLY A 487 11.35 -26.73 0.07
N PHE A 488 11.05 -27.74 0.83
CA PHE A 488 12.04 -28.47 1.61
C PHE A 488 11.70 -29.97 1.69
N GLN A 489 12.73 -30.78 1.93
CA GLN A 489 12.61 -32.21 2.19
C GLN A 489 13.25 -32.49 3.55
N LEU A 490 12.61 -33.38 4.32
CA LEU A 490 13.09 -33.84 5.62
C LEU A 490 13.57 -35.28 5.53
N GLU A 491 14.82 -35.51 5.89
CA GLU A 491 15.37 -36.87 6.09
C GLU A 491 15.34 -37.18 7.59
N PHE A 492 14.70 -38.28 7.96
CA PHE A 492 14.54 -38.67 9.35
C PHE A 492 14.62 -40.19 9.54
N THR A 493 14.88 -40.58 10.76
CA THR A 493 14.78 -41.99 11.20
C THR A 493 13.62 -42.13 12.18
N ALA A 494 12.73 -43.08 11.94
CA ALA A 494 11.65 -43.41 12.86
C ALA A 494 12.20 -44.13 14.09
N GLY A 495 11.85 -43.66 15.27
CA GLY A 495 12.15 -44.34 16.56
C GLY A 495 11.21 -45.48 16.85
N GLY A 496 11.40 -46.14 17.98
CA GLY A 496 10.44 -47.12 18.50
C GLY A 496 9.14 -46.46 18.98
N ARG A 497 8.07 -47.24 19.03
CA ARG A 497 6.82 -46.79 19.70
C ARG A 497 7.07 -46.64 21.19
N HIS A 498 6.77 -45.52 21.74
CA HIS A 498 6.75 -45.27 23.21
C HIS A 498 5.38 -45.50 23.76
#